data_8845c01ef3a623d2388f1039d407a97e
#
_entry.id   8845c01ef3a623d2388f1039d407a97e
#
_cell.length_a   1.000
_cell.length_b   1.000
_cell.length_c   1.000
_cell.angle_alpha   90.00
_cell.angle_beta   90.00
_cell.angle_gamma   90.00
#
_symmetry.space_group_name_H-M   'P 1'
#
loop_
_entity.id
_entity.type
_entity.pdbx_description
1 polymer ?
#
loop_
_entity_poly.entity_id
_entity_poly.type
_entity_poly.pdbx_seq_one_letter_code
_entity_poly.pdbx_strand_id
1 'polypeptide(L)'
;GALRVTTTGGTVTDTGVLSVEGLTVISASGFDVTLDGDGTTYNNFQDEVQIVGANVVIKDTNNIELGKSTVSGTYDVTAGGTVTQNQLTANPLAITGVSTITGTDITLNNTANNFRAAIGVNTIGSDVVLVDTNAIVLGASTVSGTYTVTAGGAVTQAASTVLDIEGVTTIEASGNVVTLTNASNDFTSAVGVTGTTVQVTDTNDLDLGTTTTTGAYTVIAGGGITDSGAL
;
A
#
# COMPACT_ATOMS: atom_id res chain seq x y z
N GLY A 1 -25.54 12.83 -2.52
CA GLY A 1 -24.89 14.16 -2.45
C GLY A 1 -23.53 14.06 -1.78
N ALA A 2 -22.76 15.16 -1.70
CA ALA A 2 -21.44 15.21 -1.07
C ALA A 2 -21.52 15.27 0.46
N LEU A 3 -20.52 14.70 1.14
CA LEU A 3 -20.32 14.81 2.59
C LEU A 3 -19.15 15.74 2.88
N ARG A 4 -19.35 16.73 3.75
CA ARG A 4 -18.25 17.57 4.24
C ARG A 4 -18.36 17.73 5.75
N VAL A 5 -17.32 17.24 6.46
CA VAL A 5 -17.21 17.34 7.92
C VAL A 5 -15.94 18.11 8.26
N THR A 6 -16.03 19.07 9.16
CA THR A 6 -14.87 19.79 9.70
C THR A 6 -15.02 19.88 11.21
N THR A 7 -13.98 19.45 11.93
CA THR A 7 -13.87 19.60 13.38
C THR A 7 -12.58 20.32 13.74
N THR A 8 -12.60 21.12 14.77
CA THR A 8 -11.45 21.79 15.36
C THR A 8 -11.17 21.32 16.79
N GLY A 9 -11.92 20.34 17.28
CA GLY A 9 -11.81 19.92 18.69
C GLY A 9 -12.47 18.59 19.00
N GLY A 10 -12.23 17.54 18.20
CA GLY A 10 -12.75 16.21 18.51
C GLY A 10 -12.62 15.21 17.37
N THR A 11 -12.76 13.93 17.71
CA THR A 11 -12.77 12.83 16.76
C THR A 11 -14.01 12.90 15.83
N VAL A 12 -13.88 12.33 14.65
CA VAL A 12 -15.00 12.10 13.73
C VAL A 12 -15.28 10.60 13.70
N THR A 13 -16.49 10.23 14.08
CA THR A 13 -16.93 8.83 14.06
C THR A 13 -18.32 8.73 13.45
N ASP A 14 -18.60 7.65 12.76
CA ASP A 14 -19.97 7.24 12.43
C ASP A 14 -20.46 6.22 13.48
N THR A 15 -21.75 6.04 13.53
CA THR A 15 -22.41 5.02 14.36
C THR A 15 -23.44 4.23 13.56
N GLY A 16 -23.41 4.39 12.26
CA GLY A 16 -24.28 3.74 11.29
C GLY A 16 -23.74 3.92 9.89
N VAL A 17 -24.28 3.13 8.99
CA VAL A 17 -23.83 3.09 7.58
C VAL A 17 -24.09 4.43 6.88
N LEU A 18 -23.02 5.01 6.36
CA LEU A 18 -23.09 6.19 5.48
C LEU A 18 -23.22 5.73 4.03
N SER A 19 -24.15 6.31 3.28
CA SER A 19 -24.22 6.17 1.82
C SER A 19 -24.02 7.55 1.20
N VAL A 20 -22.87 7.78 0.58
CA VAL A 20 -22.45 9.07 0.05
C VAL A 20 -22.18 8.95 -1.45
N GLU A 21 -23.03 9.57 -2.27
CA GLU A 21 -22.94 9.49 -3.74
C GLU A 21 -21.87 10.41 -4.34
N GLY A 22 -21.47 11.45 -3.65
CA GLY A 22 -20.49 12.43 -4.13
C GLY A 22 -19.31 12.58 -3.20
N LEU A 23 -18.39 13.47 -3.53
CA LEU A 23 -17.15 13.71 -2.81
C LEU A 23 -17.31 13.75 -1.29
N THR A 24 -16.53 12.95 -0.59
CA THR A 24 -16.40 12.97 0.88
C THR A 24 -15.16 13.73 1.29
N VAL A 25 -15.30 14.75 2.12
CA VAL A 25 -14.18 15.53 2.66
C VAL A 25 -14.29 15.60 4.17
N ILE A 26 -13.31 15.02 4.86
CA ILE A 26 -13.21 15.06 6.32
C ILE A 26 -11.98 15.89 6.71
N SER A 27 -12.16 16.90 7.54
CA SER A 27 -11.08 17.72 8.08
C SER A 27 -11.10 17.69 9.61
N ALA A 28 -10.26 16.83 10.19
CA ALA A 28 -10.11 16.58 11.63
C ALA A 28 -8.64 16.63 12.05
N SER A 29 -7.94 17.71 11.69
CA SER A 29 -6.49 17.84 11.92
C SER A 29 -6.13 17.63 13.39
N GLY A 30 -5.28 16.63 13.67
CA GLY A 30 -4.85 16.23 15.01
C GLY A 30 -5.84 15.36 15.79
N PHE A 31 -6.96 14.97 15.16
CA PHE A 31 -7.97 14.08 15.77
C PHE A 31 -8.19 12.83 14.91
N ASP A 32 -8.64 11.77 15.55
CA ASP A 32 -8.90 10.50 14.89
C ASP A 32 -10.18 10.58 14.04
N VAL A 33 -10.18 9.81 12.96
CA VAL A 33 -11.33 9.63 12.06
C VAL A 33 -11.63 8.14 11.95
N THR A 34 -12.84 7.73 12.30
CA THR A 34 -13.31 6.34 12.17
C THR A 34 -14.63 6.34 11.42
N LEU A 35 -14.58 5.87 10.19
CA LEU A 35 -15.74 5.72 9.29
C LEU A 35 -15.85 4.25 8.90
N ASP A 36 -16.34 3.41 9.81
CA ASP A 36 -16.38 1.95 9.69
C ASP A 36 -17.79 1.35 9.65
N GLY A 37 -18.80 2.20 9.53
CA GLY A 37 -20.21 1.84 9.44
C GLY A 37 -20.84 1.55 10.80
N ASP A 38 -21.56 0.43 10.93
CA ASP A 38 -22.22 0.01 12.17
C ASP A 38 -21.50 -1.14 12.90
N GLY A 39 -20.26 -1.46 12.44
CA GLY A 39 -19.48 -2.59 12.94
C GLY A 39 -19.79 -3.92 12.26
N THR A 40 -20.86 -4.02 11.50
CA THR A 40 -21.28 -5.22 10.74
C THR A 40 -21.39 -4.92 9.23
N THR A 41 -21.87 -3.74 8.89
CA THR A 41 -22.01 -3.24 7.51
C THR A 41 -21.12 -2.01 7.34
N TYR A 42 -20.25 -2.04 6.35
CA TYR A 42 -19.36 -0.91 6.04
C TYR A 42 -20.13 0.20 5.32
N ASN A 43 -19.50 1.35 5.23
CA ASN A 43 -20.01 2.50 4.49
C ASN A 43 -20.07 2.23 2.97
N ASN A 44 -20.68 3.13 2.23
CA ASN A 44 -20.70 3.12 0.77
C ASN A 44 -20.40 4.53 0.25
N PHE A 45 -19.12 4.78 -0.04
CA PHE A 45 -18.63 6.01 -0.66
C PHE A 45 -18.52 5.78 -2.17
N GLN A 46 -19.38 6.42 -2.95
CA GLN A 46 -19.48 6.22 -4.40
C GLN A 46 -18.59 7.17 -5.22
N ASP A 47 -17.86 8.05 -4.54
CA ASP A 47 -16.95 9.04 -5.12
C ASP A 47 -15.73 9.21 -4.20
N GLU A 48 -14.79 10.03 -4.57
CA GLU A 48 -13.51 10.27 -3.89
C GLU A 48 -13.67 10.58 -2.39
N VAL A 49 -12.80 9.99 -1.57
CA VAL A 49 -12.71 10.24 -0.12
C VAL A 49 -11.40 10.96 0.20
N GLN A 50 -11.49 12.17 0.72
CA GLN A 50 -10.37 13.01 1.15
C GLN A 50 -10.37 13.18 2.66
N ILE A 51 -9.24 12.91 3.34
CA ILE A 51 -9.18 12.97 4.80
C ILE A 51 -7.94 13.70 5.31
N VAL A 52 -8.14 14.59 6.26
CA VAL A 52 -7.10 15.11 7.14
C VAL A 52 -7.41 14.63 8.56
N GLY A 53 -6.49 13.86 9.18
CA GLY A 53 -6.70 13.27 10.51
C GLY A 53 -5.42 12.84 11.21
N ALA A 54 -5.56 12.40 12.46
CA ALA A 54 -4.48 11.74 13.20
C ALA A 54 -4.45 10.25 12.84
N ASN A 55 -5.18 9.38 13.53
CA ASN A 55 -5.37 8.01 13.11
C ASN A 55 -6.66 7.90 12.31
N VAL A 56 -6.62 7.20 11.19
CA VAL A 56 -7.75 7.10 10.26
C VAL A 56 -8.11 5.65 10.01
N VAL A 57 -9.36 5.32 10.18
CA VAL A 57 -9.97 4.04 9.79
C VAL A 57 -11.12 4.35 8.83
N ILE A 58 -11.09 3.72 7.65
CA ILE A 58 -12.16 3.82 6.65
C ILE A 58 -12.53 2.42 6.21
N LYS A 59 -13.83 2.11 6.20
CA LYS A 59 -14.32 0.86 5.64
C LYS A 59 -15.44 1.11 4.65
N ASP A 60 -15.28 0.54 3.46
CA ASP A 60 -16.24 0.63 2.36
C ASP A 60 -16.76 -0.75 1.95
N THR A 61 -18.04 -0.86 1.66
CA THR A 61 -18.66 -2.13 1.23
C THR A 61 -18.27 -2.51 -0.19
N ASN A 62 -17.96 -1.53 -1.03
CA ASN A 62 -17.67 -1.69 -2.46
C ASN A 62 -16.24 -1.22 -2.79
N ASN A 63 -16.11 -0.55 -3.93
CA ASN A 63 -14.87 0.08 -4.35
C ASN A 63 -14.72 1.43 -3.66
N ILE A 64 -13.49 1.77 -3.28
CA ILE A 64 -13.17 3.09 -2.74
C ILE A 64 -12.15 3.80 -3.62
N GLU A 65 -12.37 5.10 -3.90
CA GLU A 65 -11.39 5.99 -4.50
C GLU A 65 -10.81 6.91 -3.42
N LEU A 66 -9.51 6.81 -3.17
CA LEU A 66 -8.81 7.64 -2.20
C LEU A 66 -8.34 8.93 -2.88
N GLY A 67 -8.77 10.06 -2.34
CA GLY A 67 -8.32 11.37 -2.74
C GLY A 67 -7.20 11.89 -1.85
N LYS A 68 -6.94 13.20 -1.94
CA LYS A 68 -5.93 13.86 -1.12
C LYS A 68 -6.13 13.59 0.37
N SER A 69 -5.18 12.90 0.97
CA SER A 69 -5.25 12.61 2.41
C SER A 69 -3.94 12.98 3.11
N THR A 70 -4.06 13.57 4.30
CA THR A 70 -2.93 13.88 5.16
C THR A 70 -3.19 13.28 6.53
N VAL A 71 -2.42 12.24 6.87
CA VAL A 71 -2.61 11.46 8.10
C VAL A 71 -1.32 11.47 8.91
N SER A 72 -1.39 11.93 10.15
CA SER A 72 -0.21 12.04 11.02
C SER A 72 0.10 10.77 11.81
N GLY A 73 -0.84 9.85 11.91
CA GLY A 73 -0.73 8.54 12.55
C GLY A 73 -1.03 7.40 11.57
N THR A 74 -1.75 6.40 12.03
CA THR A 74 -2.10 5.20 11.24
C THR A 74 -3.16 5.47 10.19
N TYR A 75 -3.07 4.74 9.07
CA TYR A 75 -4.04 4.81 7.98
C TYR A 75 -4.52 3.40 7.61
N ASP A 76 -5.71 3.05 8.04
CA ASP A 76 -6.32 1.74 7.83
C ASP A 76 -7.52 1.88 6.88
N VAL A 77 -7.42 1.27 5.70
CA VAL A 77 -8.45 1.28 4.67
C VAL A 77 -8.86 -0.15 4.35
N THR A 78 -10.15 -0.42 4.42
CA THR A 78 -10.73 -1.70 4.00
C THR A 78 -11.85 -1.46 3.00
N ALA A 79 -11.74 -2.06 1.83
CA ALA A 79 -12.79 -2.08 0.82
C ALA A 79 -13.25 -3.50 0.52
N GLY A 80 -14.53 -3.69 0.32
CA GLY A 80 -15.09 -4.97 -0.18
C GLY A 80 -14.79 -5.19 -1.67
N GLY A 81 -14.41 -4.15 -2.39
CA GLY A 81 -13.97 -4.13 -3.77
C GLY A 81 -12.57 -3.57 -3.94
N THR A 82 -12.33 -2.84 -5.02
CA THR A 82 -11.03 -2.24 -5.35
C THR A 82 -10.73 -1.03 -4.48
N VAL A 83 -9.45 -0.82 -4.17
CA VAL A 83 -8.93 0.43 -3.62
C VAL A 83 -8.14 1.15 -4.71
N THR A 84 -8.65 2.27 -5.15
CA THR A 84 -7.99 3.10 -6.17
C THR A 84 -7.63 4.47 -5.59
N GLN A 85 -6.81 5.21 -6.30
CA GLN A 85 -6.43 6.56 -5.93
C GLN A 85 -6.65 7.54 -7.06
N ASN A 86 -7.10 8.75 -6.72
CA ASN A 86 -7.19 9.83 -7.68
C ASN A 86 -5.80 10.18 -8.25
N GLN A 87 -5.69 10.17 -9.58
CA GLN A 87 -4.42 10.28 -10.31
C GLN A 87 -3.88 11.71 -10.41
N LEU A 88 -4.64 12.73 -9.98
CA LEU A 88 -4.15 14.10 -9.99
C LEU A 88 -3.00 14.25 -9.00
N THR A 89 -1.83 14.70 -9.45
CA THR A 89 -0.65 14.91 -8.59
C THR A 89 -0.90 15.85 -7.41
N ALA A 90 -1.97 16.65 -7.46
CA ALA A 90 -2.43 17.49 -6.36
C ALA A 90 -3.14 16.70 -5.25
N ASN A 91 -3.43 15.41 -5.46
CA ASN A 91 -4.19 14.54 -4.55
C ASN A 91 -3.34 13.38 -3.98
N PRO A 92 -2.14 13.62 -3.39
CA PRO A 92 -1.32 12.56 -2.82
C PRO A 92 -1.89 12.02 -1.51
N LEU A 93 -1.46 10.81 -1.18
CA LEU A 93 -1.52 10.26 0.17
C LEU A 93 -0.23 10.63 0.92
N ALA A 94 -0.33 11.50 1.91
CA ALA A 94 0.78 11.91 2.77
C ALA A 94 0.57 11.30 4.17
N ILE A 95 1.15 10.12 4.40
CA ILE A 95 0.89 9.31 5.58
C ILE A 95 2.17 9.19 6.41
N THR A 96 2.10 9.58 7.69
CA THR A 96 3.27 9.56 8.57
C THR A 96 3.40 8.24 9.33
N GLY A 97 2.29 7.63 9.71
CA GLY A 97 2.27 6.35 10.44
C GLY A 97 2.11 5.13 9.53
N VAL A 98 1.95 3.99 10.16
CA VAL A 98 1.75 2.72 9.44
C VAL A 98 0.45 2.76 8.64
N SER A 99 0.51 2.27 7.40
CA SER A 99 -0.66 2.09 6.55
C SER A 99 -0.99 0.60 6.40
N THR A 100 -2.28 0.27 6.46
CA THR A 100 -2.81 -1.07 6.14
C THR A 100 -3.94 -0.91 5.15
N ILE A 101 -3.78 -1.47 3.98
CA ILE A 101 -4.76 -1.35 2.89
C ILE A 101 -5.26 -2.74 2.51
N THR A 102 -6.57 -2.94 2.58
CA THR A 102 -7.23 -4.20 2.22
C THR A 102 -8.27 -3.97 1.13
N GLY A 103 -8.23 -4.77 0.09
CA GLY A 103 -9.16 -4.70 -1.04
C GLY A 103 -9.01 -5.87 -1.99
N THR A 104 -9.84 -5.96 -3.02
CA THR A 104 -9.68 -7.01 -4.06
C THR A 104 -8.51 -6.66 -5.00
N ASP A 105 -8.32 -5.39 -5.33
CA ASP A 105 -7.26 -4.85 -6.16
C ASP A 105 -6.83 -3.51 -5.55
N ILE A 106 -5.53 -3.22 -5.48
CA ILE A 106 -5.03 -2.01 -4.83
C ILE A 106 -4.13 -1.23 -5.81
N THR A 107 -4.56 -0.03 -6.19
CA THR A 107 -3.80 0.86 -7.07
C THR A 107 -3.58 2.22 -6.42
N LEU A 108 -2.43 2.39 -5.76
CA LEU A 108 -1.99 3.65 -5.13
C LEU A 108 -0.79 4.21 -5.91
N ASN A 109 -1.04 4.66 -7.14
CA ASN A 109 -0.01 4.98 -8.12
C ASN A 109 0.19 6.49 -8.38
N ASN A 110 -0.28 7.36 -7.49
CA ASN A 110 0.03 8.78 -7.58
C ASN A 110 1.52 9.03 -7.26
N THR A 111 2.23 9.65 -8.21
CA THR A 111 3.68 9.87 -8.11
C THR A 111 4.09 10.86 -7.01
N ALA A 112 3.16 11.52 -6.36
CA ALA A 112 3.40 12.42 -5.23
C ALA A 112 3.09 11.79 -3.87
N ASN A 113 2.74 10.50 -3.81
CA ASN A 113 2.53 9.80 -2.54
C ASN A 113 3.78 9.82 -1.67
N ASN A 114 3.57 9.81 -0.36
CA ASN A 114 4.63 9.81 0.63
C ASN A 114 4.19 9.00 1.87
N PHE A 115 4.55 7.71 1.86
CA PHE A 115 4.36 6.81 2.98
C PHE A 115 5.63 6.79 3.83
N ARG A 116 5.63 7.44 4.98
CA ARG A 116 6.83 7.62 5.82
C ARG A 116 7.09 6.47 6.78
N ALA A 117 6.12 5.59 6.98
CA ALA A 117 6.24 4.37 7.76
C ALA A 117 5.85 3.15 6.91
N ALA A 118 5.79 1.98 7.51
CA ALA A 118 5.48 0.76 6.78
C ALA A 118 4.07 0.80 6.15
N ILE A 119 3.98 0.38 4.89
CA ILE A 119 2.72 0.12 4.20
C ILE A 119 2.57 -1.38 3.96
N GLY A 120 1.55 -1.99 4.57
CA GLY A 120 1.13 -3.36 4.32
C GLY A 120 -0.13 -3.39 3.47
N VAL A 121 -0.23 -4.38 2.58
CA VAL A 121 -1.37 -4.57 1.69
C VAL A 121 -1.90 -5.99 1.76
N ASN A 122 -3.20 -6.14 1.64
CA ASN A 122 -3.86 -7.44 1.65
C ASN A 122 -4.88 -7.50 0.51
N THR A 123 -4.63 -8.36 -0.49
CA THR A 123 -5.55 -8.58 -1.61
C THR A 123 -6.00 -10.02 -1.68
N ILE A 124 -7.22 -10.22 -2.16
CA ILE A 124 -7.77 -11.54 -2.45
C ILE A 124 -8.06 -11.63 -3.95
N GLY A 125 -7.14 -12.25 -4.69
CA GLY A 125 -7.32 -12.61 -6.10
C GLY A 125 -6.89 -11.55 -7.12
N SER A 126 -6.11 -10.51 -6.75
CA SER A 126 -5.78 -9.41 -7.66
C SER A 126 -4.47 -8.68 -7.36
N ASP A 127 -4.19 -7.68 -8.16
CA ASP A 127 -2.93 -7.00 -8.30
C ASP A 127 -2.76 -5.85 -7.29
N VAL A 128 -1.49 -5.51 -7.03
CA VAL A 128 -1.11 -4.35 -6.23
C VAL A 128 -0.14 -3.46 -7.01
N VAL A 129 -0.43 -2.17 -7.03
CA VAL A 129 0.49 -1.14 -7.53
C VAL A 129 0.67 -0.07 -6.45
N LEU A 130 1.91 0.08 -5.98
CA LEU A 130 2.30 1.12 -5.03
C LEU A 130 3.34 2.06 -5.65
N VAL A 131 3.12 3.36 -5.52
CA VAL A 131 4.10 4.38 -5.91
C VAL A 131 4.36 5.30 -4.74
N ASP A 132 5.64 5.54 -4.44
CA ASP A 132 6.09 6.51 -3.43
C ASP A 132 7.14 7.45 -4.02
N THR A 133 7.04 8.73 -3.72
CA THR A 133 7.98 9.74 -4.21
C THR A 133 9.37 9.66 -3.56
N ASN A 134 9.46 8.99 -2.41
CA ASN A 134 10.68 8.86 -1.58
C ASN A 134 11.04 7.38 -1.36
N ALA A 135 11.64 7.09 -0.23
CA ALA A 135 11.87 5.73 0.22
C ALA A 135 10.57 5.13 0.76
N ILE A 136 10.33 3.86 0.43
CA ILE A 136 9.18 3.11 0.93
C ILE A 136 9.63 1.96 1.85
N VAL A 137 8.86 1.73 2.90
CA VAL A 137 9.02 0.59 3.80
C VAL A 137 7.83 -0.34 3.59
N LEU A 138 8.07 -1.55 3.11
CA LEU A 138 7.02 -2.55 2.90
C LEU A 138 6.68 -3.21 4.23
N GLY A 139 5.41 -3.16 4.60
CA GLY A 139 4.83 -3.86 5.76
C GLY A 139 4.44 -5.30 5.43
N ALA A 140 3.76 -5.97 6.35
CA ALA A 140 3.20 -7.29 6.08
C ALA A 140 2.22 -7.19 4.90
N SER A 141 2.43 -8.03 3.88
CA SER A 141 1.62 -8.01 2.67
C SER A 141 1.30 -9.42 2.22
N THR A 142 0.03 -9.64 1.86
CA THR A 142 -0.46 -10.88 1.23
C THR A 142 -1.11 -10.49 -0.09
N VAL A 143 -0.54 -10.93 -1.21
CA VAL A 143 -0.95 -10.54 -2.56
C VAL A 143 -1.07 -11.77 -3.43
N SER A 144 -2.27 -12.07 -3.92
CA SER A 144 -2.50 -13.23 -4.79
C SER A 144 -2.28 -12.96 -6.27
N GLY A 145 -2.19 -11.69 -6.69
CA GLY A 145 -1.83 -11.26 -8.04
C GLY A 145 -0.42 -10.68 -8.12
N THR A 146 -0.19 -9.80 -9.08
CA THR A 146 1.09 -9.12 -9.25
C THR A 146 1.32 -8.07 -8.16
N TYR A 147 2.59 -7.89 -7.77
CA TYR A 147 2.98 -6.88 -6.79
C TYR A 147 4.00 -5.93 -7.41
N THR A 148 3.57 -4.73 -7.73
CA THR A 148 4.41 -3.70 -8.36
C THR A 148 4.65 -2.55 -7.40
N VAL A 149 5.92 -2.27 -7.10
CA VAL A 149 6.33 -1.15 -6.24
C VAL A 149 7.30 -0.25 -6.99
N THR A 150 7.01 1.04 -7.04
CA THR A 150 7.90 2.07 -7.57
C THR A 150 8.22 3.10 -6.50
N ALA A 151 9.49 3.31 -6.21
CA ALA A 151 9.94 4.27 -5.20
C ALA A 151 10.99 5.23 -5.74
N GLY A 152 10.89 6.49 -5.39
CA GLY A 152 11.91 7.50 -5.66
C GLY A 152 13.14 7.39 -4.73
N GLY A 153 13.10 6.50 -3.74
CA GLY A 153 14.17 6.21 -2.79
C GLY A 153 14.37 4.71 -2.56
N ALA A 154 15.00 4.36 -1.45
CA ALA A 154 15.22 2.97 -1.10
C ALA A 154 13.89 2.21 -0.86
N VAL A 155 13.85 0.94 -1.27
CA VAL A 155 12.78 0.00 -0.90
C VAL A 155 13.31 -0.94 0.18
N THR A 156 12.69 -0.91 1.34
CA THR A 156 13.05 -1.76 2.47
C THR A 156 11.83 -2.48 3.02
N GLN A 157 12.06 -3.49 3.81
CA GLN A 157 10.99 -4.24 4.48
C GLN A 157 11.00 -3.93 5.98
N ALA A 158 9.83 -3.74 6.57
CA ALA A 158 9.71 -3.56 8.00
C ALA A 158 10.15 -4.81 8.76
N ALA A 159 10.76 -4.63 9.93
CA ALA A 159 11.24 -5.74 10.73
C ALA A 159 10.10 -6.70 11.12
N SER A 160 10.35 -7.99 11.00
CA SER A 160 9.41 -9.07 11.36
C SER A 160 8.10 -9.08 10.55
N THR A 161 8.05 -8.43 9.41
CA THR A 161 6.92 -8.54 8.46
C THR A 161 7.23 -9.52 7.36
N VAL A 162 6.22 -10.13 6.79
CA VAL A 162 6.31 -11.12 5.70
C VAL A 162 5.71 -10.52 4.43
N LEU A 163 6.36 -10.75 3.31
CA LEU A 163 5.81 -10.56 1.97
C LEU A 163 5.43 -11.94 1.44
N ASP A 164 4.14 -12.20 1.32
CA ASP A 164 3.55 -13.44 0.80
C ASP A 164 2.88 -13.08 -0.54
N ILE A 165 3.57 -13.37 -1.63
CA ILE A 165 3.21 -12.88 -2.97
C ILE A 165 3.12 -14.06 -3.95
N GLU A 166 1.91 -14.35 -4.44
CA GLU A 166 1.69 -15.44 -5.37
C GLU A 166 2.04 -15.06 -6.82
N GLY A 167 1.79 -13.82 -7.22
CA GLY A 167 2.06 -13.32 -8.57
C GLY A 167 3.46 -12.75 -8.74
N VAL A 168 3.74 -12.26 -9.96
CA VAL A 168 5.04 -11.65 -10.28
C VAL A 168 5.26 -10.40 -9.40
N THR A 169 6.44 -10.33 -8.79
CA THR A 169 6.91 -9.16 -8.03
C THR A 169 7.82 -8.29 -8.89
N THR A 170 7.53 -7.00 -8.97
CA THR A 170 8.37 -6.01 -9.68
C THR A 170 8.68 -4.84 -8.75
N ILE A 171 9.97 -4.62 -8.47
CA ILE A 171 10.43 -3.51 -7.62
C ILE A 171 11.28 -2.54 -8.44
N GLU A 172 10.82 -1.31 -8.55
CA GLU A 172 11.52 -0.23 -9.22
C GLU A 172 12.04 0.81 -8.22
N ALA A 173 13.34 0.74 -7.90
CA ALA A 173 14.05 1.67 -7.02
C ALA A 173 15.31 2.21 -7.71
N SER A 174 15.16 2.71 -8.93
CA SER A 174 16.27 3.14 -9.78
C SER A 174 17.21 4.10 -9.04
N GLY A 175 18.52 3.76 -9.01
CA GLY A 175 19.54 4.54 -8.28
C GLY A 175 19.56 4.32 -6.76
N ASN A 176 18.75 3.42 -6.20
CA ASN A 176 18.61 3.21 -4.76
C ASN A 176 18.78 1.73 -4.36
N VAL A 177 18.82 1.49 -3.07
CA VAL A 177 18.99 0.14 -2.48
C VAL A 177 17.63 -0.54 -2.36
N VAL A 178 17.58 -1.85 -2.60
CA VAL A 178 16.44 -2.71 -2.30
C VAL A 178 16.86 -3.78 -1.28
N THR A 179 16.10 -3.90 -0.17
CA THR A 179 16.39 -4.84 0.91
C THR A 179 15.11 -5.53 1.36
N LEU A 180 14.90 -6.77 0.91
CA LEU A 180 13.77 -7.64 1.23
C LEU A 180 14.34 -8.93 1.84
N THR A 181 14.71 -8.88 3.12
CA THR A 181 15.58 -9.92 3.74
C THR A 181 14.91 -10.71 4.87
N ASN A 182 13.58 -10.64 5.02
CA ASN A 182 12.92 -11.53 5.96
C ASN A 182 12.99 -12.97 5.45
N ALA A 183 13.45 -13.89 6.29
CA ALA A 183 13.62 -15.31 5.93
C ALA A 183 12.28 -16.05 5.73
N SER A 184 11.17 -15.44 6.08
CA SER A 184 9.83 -15.99 5.88
C SER A 184 9.10 -15.36 4.69
N ASN A 185 9.76 -14.54 3.88
CA ASN A 185 9.14 -14.09 2.63
C ASN A 185 8.85 -15.29 1.73
N ASP A 186 7.76 -15.23 1.01
CA ASP A 186 7.32 -16.26 0.06
C ASP A 186 6.93 -15.59 -1.26
N PHE A 187 7.82 -15.70 -2.25
CA PHE A 187 7.59 -15.21 -3.60
C PHE A 187 7.35 -16.41 -4.53
N THR A 188 6.11 -16.77 -4.75
CA THR A 188 5.75 -17.96 -5.54
C THR A 188 6.09 -17.82 -7.03
N SER A 189 6.13 -16.60 -7.55
CA SER A 189 6.45 -16.28 -8.96
C SER A 189 7.73 -15.45 -9.06
N ALA A 190 8.09 -15.08 -10.29
CA ALA A 190 9.33 -14.37 -10.59
C ALA A 190 9.43 -13.01 -9.85
N VAL A 191 10.65 -12.73 -9.34
CA VAL A 191 10.98 -11.45 -8.68
C VAL A 191 11.95 -10.66 -9.55
N GLY A 192 11.47 -9.57 -10.15
CA GLY A 192 12.27 -8.62 -10.92
C GLY A 192 12.57 -7.36 -10.10
N VAL A 193 13.82 -6.87 -10.13
CA VAL A 193 14.23 -5.72 -9.31
C VAL A 193 15.15 -4.78 -10.07
N THR A 194 14.83 -3.49 -10.02
CA THR A 194 15.76 -2.42 -10.45
C THR A 194 16.28 -1.68 -9.22
N GLY A 195 17.60 -1.63 -9.03
CA GLY A 195 18.22 -0.95 -7.89
C GLY A 195 19.74 -0.83 -8.00
N THR A 196 20.40 -0.24 -7.00
CA THR A 196 21.86 -0.20 -6.93
C THR A 196 22.43 -1.43 -6.26
N THR A 197 22.10 -1.67 -5.00
CA THR A 197 22.39 -2.88 -4.26
C THR A 197 21.09 -3.57 -3.92
N VAL A 198 20.97 -4.83 -4.27
CA VAL A 198 19.73 -5.59 -4.10
C VAL A 198 19.98 -6.80 -3.21
N GLN A 199 19.10 -6.97 -2.23
CA GLN A 199 19.07 -8.14 -1.36
C GLN A 199 17.65 -8.70 -1.32
N VAL A 200 17.48 -9.96 -1.70
CA VAL A 200 16.19 -10.67 -1.65
C VAL A 200 16.37 -11.98 -0.91
N THR A 201 15.48 -12.27 0.02
CA THR A 201 15.44 -13.56 0.71
C THR A 201 14.04 -14.17 0.53
N ASP A 202 14.03 -15.46 0.23
CA ASP A 202 12.84 -16.27 0.05
C ASP A 202 12.90 -17.54 0.92
N THR A 203 11.74 -18.01 1.39
CA THR A 203 11.66 -19.18 2.27
C THR A 203 11.74 -20.51 1.54
N ASN A 204 11.47 -20.53 0.23
CA ASN A 204 11.43 -21.74 -0.61
C ASN A 204 12.21 -21.57 -1.91
N ASP A 205 11.67 -22.00 -3.06
CA ASP A 205 12.29 -21.83 -4.38
C ASP A 205 12.05 -20.41 -4.90
N LEU A 206 13.09 -19.73 -5.40
CA LEU A 206 13.00 -18.39 -5.96
C LEU A 206 13.30 -18.36 -7.45
N ASP A 207 12.41 -17.78 -8.23
CA ASP A 207 12.63 -17.46 -9.63
C ASP A 207 13.06 -16.00 -9.80
N LEU A 208 14.23 -15.79 -10.42
CA LEU A 208 14.75 -14.45 -10.69
C LEU A 208 14.13 -13.92 -11.97
N GLY A 209 13.31 -12.88 -11.84
CA GLY A 209 12.78 -12.10 -12.96
C GLY A 209 13.81 -11.11 -13.50
N THR A 210 13.37 -10.28 -14.44
CA THR A 210 14.24 -9.24 -15.02
C THR A 210 14.78 -8.31 -13.93
N THR A 211 16.11 -8.32 -13.78
CA THR A 211 16.80 -7.54 -12.75
C THR A 211 17.86 -6.63 -13.35
N THR A 212 17.88 -5.37 -12.90
CA THR A 212 18.92 -4.41 -13.28
C THR A 212 19.56 -3.83 -12.01
N THR A 213 20.85 -4.11 -11.81
CA THR A 213 21.59 -3.59 -10.67
C THR A 213 22.95 -3.04 -11.10
N THR A 214 23.40 -1.97 -10.43
CA THR A 214 24.74 -1.38 -10.67
C THR A 214 25.77 -1.81 -9.61
N GLY A 215 25.34 -2.51 -8.57
CA GLY A 215 26.18 -3.01 -7.47
C GLY A 215 25.91 -4.47 -7.18
N ALA A 216 26.00 -4.85 -5.93
CA ALA A 216 25.81 -6.25 -5.53
C ALA A 216 24.34 -6.67 -5.64
N TYR A 217 24.12 -7.87 -6.19
CA TYR A 217 22.87 -8.59 -6.11
C TYR A 217 23.04 -9.83 -5.24
N THR A 218 22.39 -9.85 -4.09
CA THR A 218 22.46 -10.96 -3.13
C THR A 218 21.11 -11.62 -3.02
N VAL A 219 21.07 -12.91 -3.26
CA VAL A 219 19.85 -13.72 -3.20
C VAL A 219 20.05 -14.86 -2.23
N ILE A 220 19.09 -15.08 -1.36
CA ILE A 220 19.03 -16.22 -0.44
C ILE A 220 17.68 -16.90 -0.64
N ALA A 221 17.67 -18.18 -0.96
CA ALA A 221 16.47 -18.99 -1.06
C ALA A 221 16.59 -20.22 -0.17
N GLY A 222 15.48 -20.63 0.44
CA GLY A 222 15.41 -21.88 1.21
C GLY A 222 15.42 -23.12 0.33
N GLY A 223 15.11 -22.98 -0.95
CA GLY A 223 15.10 -24.02 -1.98
C GLY A 223 15.99 -23.71 -3.16
N GLY A 224 15.57 -24.07 -4.37
CA GLY A 224 16.25 -23.81 -5.62
C GLY A 224 16.19 -22.34 -6.05
N ILE A 225 17.17 -21.92 -6.85
CA ILE A 225 17.13 -20.61 -7.52
C ILE A 225 17.09 -20.88 -9.02
N THR A 226 16.09 -20.32 -9.71
CA THR A 226 15.93 -20.35 -11.16
C THR A 226 15.98 -18.94 -11.71
N ASP A 227 16.12 -18.81 -13.02
CA ASP A 227 16.20 -17.53 -13.73
C ASP A 227 15.30 -17.58 -14.96
N SER A 228 14.22 -16.83 -14.94
CA SER A 228 13.31 -16.66 -16.06
C SER A 228 13.42 -15.29 -16.73
N GLY A 229 14.19 -14.39 -16.17
CA GLY A 229 14.38 -13.02 -16.67
C GLY A 229 15.81 -12.75 -17.16
N ALA A 230 16.08 -11.50 -17.47
CA ALA A 230 17.43 -11.01 -17.77
C ALA A 230 18.06 -10.41 -16.50
N LEU A 231 19.32 -10.77 -16.22
CA LEU A 231 20.09 -10.27 -15.10
C LEU A 231 21.17 -9.29 -15.55
#